data_eb1c68d39c41bbbc3a49ed07cfa9868d
#
_entry.id   eb1c68d39c41bbbc3a49ed07cfa9868d
#
_cell.length_a   1.000
_cell.length_b   1.000
_cell.length_c   1.000
_cell.angle_alpha   90.00
_cell.angle_beta   90.00
_cell.angle_gamma   90.00
#
_symmetry.space_group_name_H-M   'P 1'
#
loop_
_entity.id
_entity.type
_entity.pdbx_description
1 polymer ?
#
loop_
_entity_poly.entity_id
_entity_poly.type
_entity_poly.pdbx_seq_one_letter_code
_entity_poly.pdbx_strand_id
1 'polypeptide(L)'
;MPASLNEYLKRTSLFAGFTDRQIADILATAKQREFAAGEQIIRQGDEGGRGFYLIVSGRTEVRSGGTVLAHFGPGDYFGEMALLLPDTPRTADVVALEGTTCLVITQWDLRALLSAHPEAGLAIMAELAHRLADTDRTLRE
;
A
#
# COMPACT_ATOMS: atom_id res chain seq x y z
N MET A 1 0.14 10.65 -16.97
CA MET A 1 0.29 9.83 -18.18
C MET A 1 -0.21 8.43 -17.91
N PRO A 2 -1.31 8.03 -18.56
CA PRO A 2 -1.88 6.70 -18.30
C PRO A 2 -0.92 5.55 -18.58
N ALA A 3 -0.19 5.61 -19.69
CA ALA A 3 0.79 4.57 -19.99
C ALA A 3 1.89 4.54 -18.94
N SER A 4 2.25 5.69 -18.43
CA SER A 4 3.25 5.79 -17.39
C SER A 4 2.80 5.14 -16.10
N LEU A 5 1.51 5.25 -15.78
CA LEU A 5 0.99 4.67 -14.54
C LEU A 5 1.03 3.16 -14.59
N ASN A 6 0.64 2.56 -15.74
CA ASN A 6 0.75 1.11 -15.91
C ASN A 6 2.20 0.65 -15.74
N GLU A 7 3.11 1.31 -16.41
CA GLU A 7 4.52 0.97 -16.33
C GLU A 7 5.06 1.19 -14.93
N TYR A 8 4.61 2.25 -14.28
CA TYR A 8 5.02 2.56 -12.93
C TYR A 8 4.64 1.44 -11.97
N LEU A 9 3.40 0.96 -12.04
CA LEU A 9 2.94 -0.11 -11.18
C LEU A 9 3.74 -1.39 -11.40
N LYS A 10 4.10 -1.70 -12.64
CA LYS A 10 4.87 -2.90 -12.94
C LYS A 10 6.28 -2.85 -12.36
N ARG A 11 6.79 -1.66 -12.06
CA ARG A 11 8.10 -1.50 -11.45
C ARG A 11 8.06 -1.55 -9.93
N THR A 12 6.88 -1.46 -9.34
CA THR A 12 6.79 -1.53 -7.88
C THR A 12 6.99 -2.97 -7.41
N SER A 13 7.52 -3.14 -6.21
CA SER A 13 7.79 -4.48 -5.69
C SER A 13 6.52 -5.30 -5.55
N LEU A 14 5.42 -4.64 -5.17
CA LEU A 14 4.16 -5.34 -4.94
C LEU A 14 3.56 -5.90 -6.23
N PHE A 15 3.67 -5.17 -7.33
CA PHE A 15 3.03 -5.54 -8.58
C PHE A 15 3.97 -5.99 -9.69
N ALA A 16 5.25 -6.16 -9.37
CA ALA A 16 6.26 -6.50 -10.39
C ALA A 16 5.95 -7.81 -11.11
N GLY A 17 5.31 -8.76 -10.42
CA GLY A 17 4.95 -10.04 -11.03
C GLY A 17 3.60 -10.07 -11.71
N PHE A 18 2.90 -8.92 -11.75
CA PHE A 18 1.56 -8.88 -12.31
C PHE A 18 1.59 -8.75 -13.83
N THR A 19 0.61 -9.35 -14.49
CA THR A 19 0.43 -9.20 -15.95
C THR A 19 -0.19 -7.85 -16.25
N ASP A 20 -0.13 -7.45 -17.52
CA ASP A 20 -0.78 -6.21 -17.96
C ASP A 20 -2.28 -6.22 -17.67
N ARG A 21 -2.92 -7.38 -17.84
CA ARG A 21 -4.34 -7.53 -17.55
C ARG A 21 -4.65 -7.31 -16.09
N GLN A 22 -3.83 -7.87 -15.21
CA GLN A 22 -4.01 -7.71 -13.76
C GLN A 22 -3.81 -6.25 -13.35
N ILE A 23 -2.81 -5.59 -13.92
CA ILE A 23 -2.59 -4.17 -13.66
C ILE A 23 -3.79 -3.33 -14.13
N ALA A 24 -4.32 -3.64 -15.31
CA ALA A 24 -5.48 -2.92 -15.83
C ALA A 24 -6.69 -3.09 -14.92
N ASP A 25 -6.91 -4.29 -14.39
CA ASP A 25 -8.02 -4.54 -13.48
C ASP A 25 -7.87 -3.76 -12.17
N ILE A 26 -6.64 -3.64 -11.65
CA ILE A 26 -6.38 -2.84 -10.46
C ILE A 26 -6.69 -1.38 -10.73
N LEU A 27 -6.19 -0.84 -11.84
CA LEU A 27 -6.39 0.58 -12.17
C LEU A 27 -7.86 0.90 -12.43
N ALA A 28 -8.64 -0.07 -12.88
CA ALA A 28 -10.06 0.12 -13.10
C ALA A 28 -10.83 0.37 -11.80
N THR A 29 -10.35 -0.17 -10.68
CA THR A 29 -11.04 -0.07 -9.40
C THR A 29 -10.35 0.84 -8.40
N ALA A 30 -9.03 1.03 -8.52
CA ALA A 30 -8.28 1.88 -7.61
C ALA A 30 -8.69 3.34 -7.77
N LYS A 31 -8.70 4.07 -6.67
CA LYS A 31 -9.00 5.50 -6.67
C LYS A 31 -7.73 6.28 -6.39
N GLN A 32 -7.56 7.36 -7.13
CA GLN A 32 -6.44 8.25 -6.90
C GLN A 32 -6.86 9.30 -5.88
N ARG A 33 -6.06 9.45 -4.83
CA ARG A 33 -6.31 10.43 -3.77
C ARG A 33 -5.07 11.30 -3.60
N GLU A 34 -5.31 12.57 -3.34
CA GLU A 34 -4.24 13.53 -3.09
C GLU A 34 -4.32 14.04 -1.67
N PHE A 35 -3.15 14.20 -1.05
CA PHE A 35 -3.03 14.67 0.34
C PHE A 35 -2.06 15.84 0.37
N ALA A 36 -2.43 16.87 1.11
CA ALA A 36 -1.58 18.04 1.29
C ALA A 36 -0.49 17.74 2.32
N ALA A 37 0.61 18.50 2.26
CA ALA A 37 1.66 18.41 3.26
C ALA A 37 1.06 18.60 4.66
N GLY A 38 1.38 17.69 5.58
CA GLY A 38 0.87 17.72 6.94
C GLY A 38 -0.45 17.00 7.14
N GLU A 39 -1.10 16.59 6.06
CA GLU A 39 -2.39 15.90 6.17
C GLU A 39 -2.20 14.48 6.70
N GLN A 40 -3.05 14.09 7.63
CA GLN A 40 -3.04 12.74 8.17
C GLN A 40 -3.83 11.80 7.27
N ILE A 41 -3.15 10.76 6.76
CA ILE A 41 -3.75 9.80 5.84
C ILE A 41 -4.40 8.66 6.61
N ILE A 42 -3.71 8.15 7.62
CA ILE A 42 -4.19 7.10 8.50
C ILE A 42 -3.96 7.54 9.94
N ARG A 43 -4.90 7.22 10.81
CA ARG A 43 -4.81 7.52 12.23
C ARG A 43 -4.71 6.22 13.01
N GLN A 44 -3.74 6.15 13.92
CA GLN A 44 -3.57 4.99 14.81
C GLN A 44 -4.86 4.77 15.60
N GLY A 45 -5.26 3.53 15.70
CA GLY A 45 -6.45 3.15 16.45
C GLY A 45 -7.75 3.19 15.65
N ASP A 46 -7.75 3.77 14.45
CA ASP A 46 -8.96 3.76 13.62
C ASP A 46 -9.32 2.32 13.30
N GLU A 47 -10.60 2.03 13.41
CA GLU A 47 -11.13 0.72 13.06
C GLU A 47 -11.61 0.70 11.62
N GLY A 48 -11.73 -0.49 11.08
CA GLY A 48 -12.28 -0.67 9.76
C GLY A 48 -11.38 -0.13 8.69
N GLY A 49 -10.12 -0.45 8.76
CA GLY A 49 -9.20 -0.14 7.70
C GLY A 49 -9.78 -0.62 6.38
N ARG A 50 -10.03 0.29 5.45
CA ARG A 50 -10.78 -0.01 4.25
C ARG A 50 -9.96 -0.13 3.01
N GLY A 51 -8.69 0.20 3.10
CA GLY A 51 -7.85 0.11 1.95
C GLY A 51 -6.40 0.16 2.28
N PHE A 52 -5.61 -0.15 1.27
CA PHE A 52 -4.20 0.12 1.36
C PHE A 52 -3.84 1.14 0.29
N TYR A 53 -2.70 1.75 0.49
CA TYR A 53 -2.27 2.91 -0.27
C TYR A 53 -0.95 2.62 -0.95
N LEU A 54 -0.88 2.88 -2.25
CA LEU A 54 0.37 2.83 -3.00
C LEU A 54 0.76 4.26 -3.33
N ILE A 55 1.96 4.67 -2.94
CA ILE A 55 2.42 6.04 -3.20
C ILE A 55 2.88 6.17 -4.65
N VAL A 56 2.24 7.07 -5.39
CA VAL A 56 2.63 7.40 -6.75
C VAL A 56 3.66 8.52 -6.75
N SER A 57 3.42 9.53 -5.91
CA SER A 57 4.35 10.64 -5.75
C SER A 57 4.24 11.20 -4.34
N GLY A 58 5.29 11.85 -3.87
CA GLY A 58 5.32 12.45 -2.55
C GLY A 58 6.04 11.59 -1.53
N ARG A 59 5.89 11.96 -0.27
CA ARG A 59 6.55 11.26 0.85
C ARG A 59 5.64 11.25 2.06
N THR A 60 5.68 10.15 2.81
CA THR A 60 4.91 9.98 4.03
C THR A 60 5.81 9.55 5.18
N GLU A 61 5.32 9.78 6.38
CA GLU A 61 6.00 9.37 7.61
C GLU A 61 5.04 8.53 8.44
N VAL A 62 5.53 7.41 8.93
CA VAL A 62 4.75 6.49 9.77
C VAL A 62 5.19 6.69 11.21
N ARG A 63 4.23 6.94 12.10
CA ARG A 63 4.48 7.22 13.53
C ARG A 63 3.61 6.35 14.42
N SER A 64 4.15 6.02 15.58
CA SER A 64 3.38 5.34 16.61
C SER A 64 3.76 5.93 17.95
N GLY A 65 2.76 6.49 18.65
CA GLY A 65 2.98 7.09 19.96
C GLY A 65 4.02 8.22 19.94
N GLY A 66 4.10 8.98 18.86
CA GLY A 66 5.07 10.06 18.72
C GLY A 66 6.43 9.62 18.19
N THR A 67 6.65 8.31 18.05
CA THR A 67 7.90 7.77 17.52
C THR A 67 7.79 7.56 16.03
N VAL A 68 8.78 8.05 15.29
CA VAL A 68 8.84 7.83 13.84
C VAL A 68 9.33 6.41 13.59
N LEU A 69 8.52 5.62 12.86
CA LEU A 69 8.85 4.24 12.56
C LEU A 69 9.48 4.08 11.18
N ALA A 70 9.05 4.87 10.20
CA ALA A 70 9.49 4.70 8.83
C ALA A 70 9.11 5.90 7.99
N HIS A 71 9.74 6.01 6.83
CA HIS A 71 9.39 6.95 5.77
C HIS A 71 9.12 6.14 4.51
N PHE A 72 8.08 6.52 3.78
CA PHE A 72 7.75 5.89 2.51
C PHE A 72 7.70 6.93 1.40
N GLY A 73 8.12 6.53 0.23
CA GLY A 73 8.10 7.37 -0.96
C GLY A 73 7.48 6.63 -2.14
N PRO A 74 7.66 7.15 -3.36
CA PRO A 74 7.06 6.55 -4.55
C PRO A 74 7.42 5.07 -4.68
N GLY A 75 6.41 4.25 -4.98
CA GLY A 75 6.57 2.81 -5.11
C GLY A 75 6.34 2.04 -3.81
N ASP A 76 6.40 2.71 -2.67
CA ASP A 76 6.10 2.09 -1.39
C ASP A 76 4.60 2.03 -1.15
N TYR A 77 4.19 1.12 -0.28
CA TYR A 77 2.79 0.95 0.07
C TYR A 77 2.64 0.82 1.58
N PHE A 78 1.46 1.14 2.07
CA PHE A 78 1.15 1.03 3.49
C PHE A 78 -0.34 0.73 3.67
N GLY A 79 -0.69 0.25 4.85
CA GLY A 79 -2.07 -0.09 5.18
C GLY A 79 -2.49 -1.47 4.74
N GLU A 80 -1.54 -2.30 4.33
CA GLU A 80 -1.82 -3.64 3.83
C GLU A 80 -2.42 -4.56 4.90
N MET A 81 -2.14 -4.29 6.18
CA MET A 81 -2.71 -5.10 7.26
C MET A 81 -4.23 -5.04 7.26
N ALA A 82 -4.80 -3.91 6.86
CA ALA A 82 -6.24 -3.76 6.82
C ALA A 82 -6.91 -4.64 5.76
N LEU A 83 -6.16 -5.04 4.74
CA LEU A 83 -6.68 -5.94 3.72
C LEU A 83 -6.74 -7.37 4.21
N LEU A 84 -5.76 -7.75 5.03
CA LEU A 84 -5.59 -9.12 5.49
C LEU A 84 -6.31 -9.34 6.82
N LEU A 85 -6.34 -8.32 7.66
CA LEU A 85 -6.89 -8.38 9.01
C LEU A 85 -7.86 -7.21 9.20
N PRO A 86 -9.03 -7.25 8.55
CA PRO A 86 -9.93 -6.09 8.51
C PRO A 86 -10.48 -5.68 9.88
N ASP A 87 -10.49 -6.58 10.84
CA ASP A 87 -10.99 -6.28 12.19
C ASP A 87 -9.92 -5.70 13.12
N THR A 88 -8.70 -5.57 12.60
CA THR A 88 -7.59 -5.05 13.40
C THR A 88 -7.52 -3.53 13.26
N PRO A 89 -7.47 -2.78 14.38
CA PRO A 89 -7.29 -1.34 14.31
C PRO A 89 -5.97 -0.97 13.63
N ARG A 90 -5.93 0.23 13.07
CA ARG A 90 -4.69 0.74 12.49
C ARG A 90 -3.59 0.82 13.55
N THR A 91 -2.40 0.36 13.20
CA THR A 91 -1.31 0.22 14.17
C THR A 91 -0.44 1.48 14.26
N ALA A 92 -0.61 2.42 13.36
CA ALA A 92 0.22 3.62 13.34
C ALA A 92 -0.51 4.76 12.63
N ASP A 93 0.00 5.98 12.85
CA ASP A 93 -0.40 7.15 12.07
C ASP A 93 0.45 7.20 10.81
N VAL A 94 -0.15 7.66 9.72
CA VAL A 94 0.59 7.96 8.49
C VAL A 94 0.25 9.40 8.08
N VAL A 95 1.28 10.21 7.92
CA VAL A 95 1.17 11.64 7.65
C VAL A 95 1.92 11.97 6.38
N ALA A 96 1.32 12.79 5.53
CA ALA A 96 2.00 13.28 4.33
C ALA A 96 3.02 14.35 4.72
N LEU A 97 4.27 14.19 4.30
CA LEU A 97 5.31 15.18 4.57
C LEU A 97 5.33 16.28 3.52
N GLU A 98 4.80 15.98 2.35
CA GLU A 98 4.70 16.92 1.23
C GLU A 98 3.44 16.54 0.45
N GLY A 99 3.13 17.28 -0.59
CA GLY A 99 2.01 16.90 -1.45
C GLY A 99 2.19 15.47 -1.95
N THR A 100 1.24 14.62 -1.67
CA THR A 100 1.37 13.17 -1.91
C THR A 100 0.15 12.67 -2.67
N THR A 101 0.41 11.87 -3.70
CA THR A 101 -0.64 11.21 -4.48
C THR A 101 -0.54 9.71 -4.26
N CYS A 102 -1.67 9.11 -3.91
CA CYS A 102 -1.74 7.66 -3.68
C CYS A 102 -2.82 7.04 -4.53
N LEU A 103 -2.61 5.77 -4.89
CA LEU A 103 -3.69 4.91 -5.36
C LEU A 103 -4.22 4.16 -4.14
N VAL A 104 -5.53 4.19 -3.98
CA VAL A 104 -6.20 3.53 -2.85
C VAL A 104 -6.97 2.33 -3.37
N ILE A 105 -6.66 1.16 -2.81
CA ILE A 105 -7.30 -0.10 -3.19
C ILE A 105 -8.03 -0.62 -1.96
N THR A 106 -9.35 -0.82 -2.09
CA THR A 106 -10.15 -1.32 -0.97
C THR A 106 -10.01 -2.82 -0.83
N GLN A 107 -10.34 -3.33 0.36
CA GLN A 107 -10.32 -4.77 0.59
C GLN A 107 -11.29 -5.51 -0.35
N TRP A 108 -12.43 -4.88 -0.68
CA TRP A 108 -13.41 -5.49 -1.57
C TRP A 108 -12.86 -5.64 -2.98
N ASP A 109 -12.20 -4.60 -3.46
CA ASP A 109 -11.60 -4.62 -4.80
C ASP A 109 -10.44 -5.59 -4.87
N LEU A 110 -9.64 -5.68 -3.81
CA LEU A 110 -8.55 -6.66 -3.76
C LEU A 110 -9.09 -8.08 -3.78
N ARG A 111 -10.14 -8.35 -3.00
CA ARG A 111 -10.76 -9.68 -3.02
C ARG A 111 -11.29 -10.05 -4.39
N ALA A 112 -11.91 -9.09 -5.08
CA ALA A 112 -12.40 -9.33 -6.43
C ALA A 112 -11.25 -9.63 -7.38
N LEU A 113 -10.15 -8.90 -7.27
CA LEU A 113 -8.96 -9.13 -8.08
C LEU A 113 -8.40 -10.53 -7.84
N LEU A 114 -8.27 -10.93 -6.59
CA LEU A 114 -7.71 -12.23 -6.23
C LEU A 114 -8.62 -13.38 -6.64
N SER A 115 -9.92 -13.15 -6.64
CA SER A 115 -10.87 -14.16 -7.13
C SER A 115 -10.75 -14.36 -8.64
N ALA A 116 -10.50 -13.26 -9.37
CA ALA A 116 -10.32 -13.33 -10.82
C ALA A 116 -8.94 -13.82 -11.22
N HIS A 117 -7.93 -13.52 -10.39
CA HIS A 117 -6.53 -13.83 -10.67
C HIS A 117 -5.86 -14.42 -9.43
N PRO A 118 -6.14 -15.70 -9.12
CA PRO A 118 -5.57 -16.30 -7.89
C PRO A 118 -4.06 -16.25 -7.80
N GLU A 119 -3.36 -16.28 -8.94
CA GLU A 119 -1.90 -16.22 -8.97
C GLU A 119 -1.37 -14.88 -8.46
N ALA A 120 -2.18 -13.82 -8.55
CA ALA A 120 -1.79 -12.53 -7.99
C ALA A 120 -1.65 -12.60 -6.48
N GLY A 121 -2.44 -13.45 -5.82
CA GLY A 121 -2.33 -13.65 -4.39
C GLY A 121 -0.98 -14.22 -3.98
N LEU A 122 -0.44 -15.13 -4.78
CA LEU A 122 0.87 -15.70 -4.50
C LEU A 122 1.96 -14.63 -4.61
N ALA A 123 1.87 -13.74 -5.59
CA ALA A 123 2.83 -12.65 -5.74
C ALA A 123 2.79 -11.71 -4.53
N ILE A 124 1.60 -11.37 -4.08
CA ILE A 124 1.42 -10.51 -2.91
C ILE A 124 1.96 -11.18 -1.66
N MET A 125 1.67 -12.46 -1.47
CA MET A 125 2.17 -13.20 -0.31
C MET A 125 3.70 -13.27 -0.31
N ALA A 126 4.30 -13.47 -1.46
CA ALA A 126 5.76 -13.51 -1.57
C ALA A 126 6.37 -12.15 -1.19
N GLU A 127 5.77 -11.06 -1.66
CA GLU A 127 6.25 -9.73 -1.33
C GLU A 127 6.14 -9.45 0.18
N LEU A 128 5.01 -9.82 0.78
CA LEU A 128 4.81 -9.61 2.21
C LEU A 128 5.74 -10.49 3.04
N ALA A 129 6.03 -11.69 2.57
CA ALA A 129 6.98 -12.57 3.23
C ALA A 129 8.40 -12.00 3.18
N HIS A 130 8.80 -11.43 2.04
CA HIS A 130 10.10 -10.76 1.93
C HIS A 130 10.19 -9.57 2.89
N ARG A 131 9.12 -8.79 2.99
CA ARG A 131 9.07 -7.65 3.89
C ARG A 131 9.21 -8.08 5.34
N LEU A 132 8.53 -9.15 5.72
CA LEU A 132 8.63 -9.71 7.06
C LEU A 132 10.03 -10.23 7.34
N ALA A 133 10.63 -10.94 6.41
CA ALA A 133 11.98 -11.46 6.56
C ALA A 133 13.00 -10.34 6.76
N ASP A 134 12.86 -9.24 6.03
CA ASP A 134 13.75 -8.09 6.18
C ASP A 134 13.60 -7.44 7.55
N THR A 135 12.37 -7.30 8.03
CA THR A 135 12.11 -6.76 9.36
C THR A 135 12.71 -7.66 10.44
N ASP A 136 12.50 -8.96 10.32
CA ASP A 136 13.03 -9.93 11.28
C ASP A 136 14.55 -9.91 11.31
N ARG A 137 15.18 -9.80 10.15
CA ARG A 137 16.63 -9.71 10.07
C ARG A 137 17.14 -8.45 10.76
N THR A 138 16.47 -7.33 10.55
CA THR A 138 16.83 -6.07 11.19
C THR A 138 16.74 -6.18 12.70
N LEU A 139 15.73 -6.85 13.22
CA LEU A 139 15.55 -7.01 14.66
C LEU A 139 16.62 -7.90 15.29
N ARG A 140 17.18 -8.82 14.51
CA ARG A 140 18.21 -9.72 15.01
C ARG A 140 19.60 -9.11 15.02
N GLU A 141 19.79 -8.06 14.27
CA GLU A 141 21.04 -7.33 14.21
C GLU A 141 21.05 -6.21 15.24
#